data_b38d570ef213244390ad69b32f73c54c
#
_entry.id   b38d570ef213244390ad69b32f73c54c
#
_cell.length_a   1.000
_cell.length_b   1.000
_cell.length_c   1.000
_cell.angle_alpha   90.00
_cell.angle_beta   90.00
_cell.angle_gamma   90.00
#
_symmetry.space_group_name_H-M   'P 1'
#
loop_
_entity.id
_entity.type
_entity.pdbx_description
1 polymer ?
#
loop_
_entity_poly.entity_id
_entity_poly.type
_entity_poly.pdbx_seq_one_letter_code
_entity_poly.pdbx_strand_id
1 'polypeptide(L)' 'MEINHVLIVEDDKEIREGVQIYLQSQGYVVFQAADGIEGLEILEKEEIHLAIIDIMM' A
#
# COMPACT_ATOMS: atom_id res chain seq x y z
N MET A 1 -11.33 -5.91 -14.97
CA MET A 1 -10.06 -6.02 -14.26
C MET A 1 -10.29 -6.07 -12.76
N GLU A 2 -9.79 -7.08 -12.11
CA GLU A 2 -9.90 -7.17 -10.66
C GLU A 2 -8.70 -6.52 -10.00
N ILE A 3 -8.97 -5.73 -8.96
CA ILE A 3 -7.92 -5.13 -8.15
C ILE A 3 -7.71 -6.08 -6.97
N ASN A 4 -6.54 -6.72 -6.93
CA ASN A 4 -6.20 -7.67 -5.87
C ASN A 4 -5.02 -7.21 -5.02
N HIS A 5 -4.04 -6.55 -5.63
CA HIS A 5 -2.82 -6.12 -4.97
C HIS A 5 -2.83 -4.61 -4.79
N VAL A 6 -2.79 -4.19 -3.54
CA VAL A 6 -2.83 -2.77 -3.18
C VAL A 6 -1.54 -2.39 -2.47
N LEU A 7 -0.92 -1.31 -2.91
CA LEU A 7 0.23 -0.73 -2.25
C LEU A 7 -0.22 0.48 -1.44
N ILE A 8 0.18 0.54 -0.18
CA ILE A 8 -0.05 1.70 0.68
C ILE A 8 1.29 2.39 0.92
N VAL A 9 1.36 3.67 0.60
CA VAL A 9 2.53 4.50 0.91
C VAL A 9 2.09 5.54 1.92
N GLU A 10 2.54 5.39 3.16
CA GLU A 10 2.14 6.23 4.29
C GLU A 10 3.25 6.21 5.33
N ASP A 11 3.71 7.36 5.76
CA ASP A 11 4.80 7.45 6.74
C ASP A 11 4.34 7.16 8.17
N ASP A 12 3.08 7.41 8.50
CA ASP A 12 2.54 7.10 9.81
C ASP A 12 2.24 5.61 9.91
N LYS A 13 2.97 4.93 10.79
CA LYS A 13 2.85 3.48 10.93
C LYS A 13 1.46 3.04 11.39
N GLU A 14 0.86 3.77 12.31
CA GLU A 14 -0.46 3.40 12.83
C GLU A 14 -1.55 3.54 11.77
N ILE A 15 -1.49 4.62 11.00
CA ILE A 15 -2.44 4.84 9.90
C ILE A 15 -2.23 3.76 8.84
N ARG A 16 -0.97 3.50 8.48
CA ARG A 16 -0.64 2.51 7.47
C ARG A 16 -1.15 1.12 7.86
N GLU A 17 -0.92 0.72 9.12
CA GLU A 17 -1.38 -0.58 9.60
C GLU A 17 -2.90 -0.68 9.66
N GLY A 18 -3.58 0.41 10.07
CA GLY A 18 -5.04 0.43 10.11
C GLY A 18 -5.65 0.24 8.74
N VAL A 19 -5.12 0.94 7.74
CA VAL A 19 -5.59 0.79 6.36
C VAL A 19 -5.30 -0.62 5.85
N GLN A 20 -4.14 -1.17 6.17
CA GLN A 20 -3.78 -2.53 5.78
C GLN A 20 -4.80 -3.53 6.32
N ILE A 21 -5.10 -3.45 7.61
CA ILE A 21 -6.03 -4.38 8.24
C ILE A 21 -7.40 -4.31 7.57
N TYR A 22 -7.88 -3.09 7.32
CA TYR A 22 -9.15 -2.91 6.67
C TYR A 22 -9.17 -3.53 5.27
N LEU A 23 -8.16 -3.24 4.46
CA LEU A 23 -8.10 -3.75 3.09
C LEU A 23 -7.95 -5.27 3.06
N GLN A 24 -7.16 -5.82 3.98
CA GLN A 24 -7.03 -7.28 4.06
C GLN A 24 -8.36 -7.93 4.42
N SER A 25 -9.16 -7.28 5.26
CA SER A 25 -10.49 -7.80 5.61
C SER A 25 -11.43 -7.81 4.41
N GLN A 26 -11.15 -6.99 3.39
CA GLN A 26 -11.93 -6.94 2.15
C GLN A 26 -11.38 -7.90 1.09
N GLY A 27 -10.34 -8.65 1.41
CA GLY A 27 -9.80 -9.65 0.49
C GLY A 27 -8.63 -9.20 -0.37
N TYR A 28 -8.08 -8.01 -0.12
CA TYR A 28 -6.93 -7.53 -0.89
C TYR A 28 -5.63 -8.05 -0.33
N VAL A 29 -4.66 -8.24 -1.22
CA VAL A 29 -3.27 -8.46 -0.83
C VAL A 29 -2.62 -7.09 -0.70
N VAL A 30 -2.06 -6.78 0.47
CA VAL A 30 -1.60 -5.44 0.78
C VAL A 30 -0.10 -5.40 0.97
N PHE A 31 0.55 -4.46 0.29
CA PHE A 31 1.96 -4.15 0.44
C PHE A 31 2.09 -2.79 1.09
N GLN A 32 3.08 -2.63 1.95
CA GLN A 32 3.27 -1.38 2.69
C GLN A 32 4.61 -0.76 2.39
N ALA A 33 4.61 0.55 2.27
CA ALA A 33 5.83 1.34 2.17
C ALA A 33 5.71 2.56 3.08
N ALA A 34 6.80 2.92 3.74
CA ALA A 34 6.84 4.06 4.63
C ALA A 34 7.13 5.37 3.87
N ASP A 35 7.67 5.27 2.68
CA ASP A 35 8.00 6.44 1.87
C ASP A 35 7.96 6.08 0.38
N GLY A 36 8.19 7.09 -0.45
CA GLY A 36 8.13 6.91 -1.90
C GLY A 36 9.22 6.00 -2.45
N ILE A 37 10.39 5.96 -1.81
CA ILE A 37 11.49 5.12 -2.26
C ILE A 37 11.13 3.65 -2.08
N GLU A 38 10.62 3.30 -0.90
CA GLU A 38 10.14 1.93 -0.66
C GLU A 38 9.00 1.58 -1.59
N GLY A 39 8.09 2.53 -1.83
CA GLY A 39 6.98 2.32 -2.74
C GLY A 39 7.43 2.00 -4.15
N LEU A 40 8.42 2.74 -4.66
CA LEU A 40 8.96 2.47 -5.99
C LEU A 40 9.62 1.10 -6.07
N GLU A 41 10.34 0.70 -5.03
CA GLU A 41 10.95 -0.62 -4.99
C GLU A 41 9.92 -1.74 -5.08
N ILE A 42 8.79 -1.56 -4.37
CA ILE A 42 7.71 -2.53 -4.42
C ILE A 42 7.08 -2.57 -5.81
N LEU A 43 6.87 -1.39 -6.43
CA LEU A 43 6.30 -1.33 -7.78
C LEU A 43 7.18 -2.01 -8.81
N GLU A 44 8.50 -2.04 -8.59
CA GLU A 44 9.41 -2.72 -9.50
C GLU A 44 9.39 -4.25 -9.33
N LYS A 45 9.07 -4.73 -8.13
CA LYS A 45 9.17 -6.16 -7.81
C LYS A 45 7.84 -6.89 -7.83
N GLU A 46 6.75 -6.18 -7.51
CA GLU A 46 5.43 -6.80 -7.34
C GLU A 46 4.43 -6.24 -8.33
N GLU A 47 3.46 -7.06 -8.68
CA GLU A 47 2.35 -6.58 -9.50
C GLU A 47 1.38 -5.82 -8.61
N ILE A 48 1.28 -4.53 -8.81
CA ILE A 48 0.42 -3.66 -8.01
C ILE A 48 -0.71 -3.13 -8.90
N HIS A 49 -1.95 -3.32 -8.46
CA HIS A 49 -3.12 -2.89 -9.21
C HIS A 49 -3.62 -1.51 -8.78
N LEU A 50 -3.39 -1.14 -7.53
CA LEU A 50 -3.81 0.15 -7.00
C LEU A 50 -2.79 0.61 -5.96
N ALA A 51 -2.38 1.87 -6.04
CA ALA A 51 -1.51 2.47 -5.03
C ALA A 51 -2.28 3.57 -4.31
N ILE A 52 -2.28 3.50 -2.99
CA ILE A 52 -2.85 4.55 -2.13
C ILE A 52 -1.67 5.30 -1.53
N ILE A 53 -1.52 6.54 -1.92
CA ILE A 53 -0.37 7.35 -1.52
C ILE A 53 -0.87 8.54 -0.72
N ASP A 54 -0.48 8.63 0.54
CA ASP A 54 -0.75 9.78 1.37
C ASP A 54 0.54 10.57 1.53
N ILE A 55 0.58 11.72 0.92
CA ILE A 55 1.72 12.60 1.01
C ILE A 55 1.37 13.73 1.97
N MET A 56 1.67 13.50 3.23
CA MET A 56 1.55 14.53 4.25
C MET A 56 2.89 15.24 4.35
N MET A 57 2.94 16.40 3.81
CA MET A 57 4.14 17.24 3.94
C MET A 57 3.89 18.38 4.90
#